data_8c361228014f8b0957aca5cb8e044dc5
#
_entry.id   8c361228014f8b0957aca5cb8e044dc5
#
_cell.length_a   1.000
_cell.length_b   1.000
_cell.length_c   1.000
_cell.angle_alpha   90.00
_cell.angle_beta   90.00
_cell.angle_gamma   90.00
#
_symmetry.space_group_name_H-M   'P 1'
#
loop_
_entity.id
_entity.type
_entity.pdbx_description
1 polymer ?
#
loop_
_entity_poly.entity_id
_entity_poly.type
_entity_poly.pdbx_seq_one_letter_code
_entity_poly.pdbx_strand_id
1 'polypeptide(L)'
;SRERAQWFLAKAAECKKTVILDADGLNLLSVHDNWKCFIGEHVILTPHIGEMSRLCGKEIGKIQDCLAQTAADYAKESGAVCVLKDACTVVADAFGDMYLNISGNAGMATAGSGDVLSGVLAGIQCMYLAAEKKFSPVILAALGVYVHGLAGDLAAETVGQRGMTAGAIICFLPEILR
;
A
#
# COMPACT_ATOMS: atom_id res chain seq x y z
N SER A 1 10.85 12.80 -13.49
CA SER A 1 10.76 14.20 -13.09
C SER A 1 9.41 14.47 -12.45
N ARG A 2 9.33 15.45 -11.56
CA ARG A 2 8.10 15.87 -10.83
C ARG A 2 6.94 16.15 -11.79
N GLU A 3 7.16 16.90 -12.85
CA GLU A 3 6.16 17.24 -13.87
C GLU A 3 5.52 16.00 -14.51
N ARG A 4 6.32 14.95 -14.77
CA ARG A 4 5.80 13.69 -15.33
C ARG A 4 4.90 12.96 -14.33
N ALA A 5 5.27 12.93 -13.04
CA ALA A 5 4.46 12.30 -12.00
C ALA A 5 3.12 13.03 -11.83
N GLN A 6 3.13 14.37 -11.79
CA GLN A 6 1.91 15.19 -11.75
C GLN A 6 1.01 14.96 -12.96
N TRP A 7 1.59 15.00 -14.16
CA TRP A 7 0.85 14.74 -15.39
C TRP A 7 0.19 13.35 -15.35
N PHE A 8 0.94 12.33 -14.90
CA PHE A 8 0.43 10.96 -14.80
C PHE A 8 -0.74 10.87 -13.81
N LEU A 9 -0.61 11.44 -12.61
CA LEU A 9 -1.68 11.45 -11.60
C LEU A 9 -2.92 12.19 -12.09
N ALA A 10 -2.75 13.35 -12.73
CA ALA A 10 -3.86 14.11 -13.31
C ALA A 10 -4.58 13.29 -14.40
N LYS A 11 -3.82 12.62 -15.26
CA LYS A 11 -4.42 11.77 -16.32
C LYS A 11 -5.12 10.55 -15.76
N ALA A 12 -4.58 9.92 -14.73
CA ALA A 12 -5.22 8.79 -14.06
C ALA A 12 -6.56 9.21 -13.41
N ALA A 13 -6.60 10.38 -12.79
CA ALA A 13 -7.83 10.96 -12.21
C ALA A 13 -8.88 11.23 -13.31
N GLU A 14 -8.49 11.90 -14.39
CA GLU A 14 -9.38 12.15 -15.56
C GLU A 14 -9.96 10.84 -16.13
N CYS A 15 -9.13 9.80 -16.21
CA CYS A 15 -9.53 8.49 -16.74
C CYS A 15 -10.22 7.59 -15.68
N LYS A 16 -10.38 8.07 -14.45
CA LYS A 16 -10.94 7.31 -13.30
C LYS A 16 -10.23 5.97 -13.10
N LYS A 17 -8.89 5.98 -13.19
CA LYS A 17 -8.06 4.80 -12.99
C LYS A 17 -7.49 4.80 -11.57
N THR A 18 -7.51 3.63 -10.92
CA THR A 18 -6.81 3.43 -9.66
C THR A 18 -5.30 3.52 -9.88
N VAL A 19 -4.62 4.26 -9.02
CA VAL A 19 -3.17 4.42 -9.01
C VAL A 19 -2.63 3.88 -7.70
N ILE A 20 -1.63 3.01 -7.78
CA ILE A 20 -0.84 2.57 -6.63
C ILE A 20 0.45 3.37 -6.65
N LEU A 21 0.73 4.06 -5.55
CA LEU A 21 1.89 4.93 -5.43
C LEU A 21 2.76 4.49 -4.25
N ASP A 22 3.99 4.09 -4.55
CA ASP A 22 4.97 3.57 -3.59
C ASP A 22 6.34 4.21 -3.80
N ALA A 23 7.25 4.01 -2.86
CA ALA A 23 8.68 4.31 -2.93
C ALA A 23 8.99 5.74 -3.45
N ASP A 24 9.68 5.86 -4.58
CA ASP A 24 10.07 7.15 -5.15
C ASP A 24 8.86 8.04 -5.51
N GLY A 25 7.71 7.43 -5.84
CA GLY A 25 6.48 8.16 -6.04
C GLY A 25 6.05 8.91 -4.79
N LEU A 26 6.11 8.27 -3.62
CA LEU A 26 5.80 8.88 -2.32
C LEU A 26 6.82 9.96 -1.95
N ASN A 27 8.12 9.72 -2.22
CA ASN A 27 9.16 10.70 -1.99
C ASN A 27 8.96 11.95 -2.86
N LEU A 28 8.53 11.79 -4.11
CA LEU A 28 8.20 12.92 -4.98
C LEU A 28 7.00 13.72 -4.46
N LEU A 29 6.00 13.06 -3.87
CA LEU A 29 4.88 13.74 -3.22
C LEU A 29 5.32 14.55 -2.01
N SER A 30 6.14 13.97 -1.13
CA SER A 30 6.52 14.59 0.16
C SER A 30 7.22 15.94 0.04
N VAL A 31 7.80 16.24 -1.13
CA VAL A 31 8.51 17.49 -1.41
C VAL A 31 7.70 18.48 -2.26
N HIS A 32 6.38 18.25 -2.41
CA HIS A 32 5.51 19.05 -3.27
C HIS A 32 4.42 19.74 -2.47
N ASP A 33 4.33 21.09 -2.52
CA ASP A 33 3.37 21.84 -1.73
C ASP A 33 1.90 21.62 -2.15
N ASN A 34 1.65 21.27 -3.42
CA ASN A 34 0.31 21.12 -3.99
C ASN A 34 -0.05 19.69 -4.42
N TRP A 35 0.65 18.69 -3.91
CA TRP A 35 0.41 17.31 -4.32
C TRP A 35 -1.01 16.79 -4.02
N LYS A 36 -1.66 17.32 -2.99
CA LYS A 36 -3.04 16.96 -2.60
C LYS A 36 -4.06 17.18 -3.71
N CYS A 37 -3.81 18.12 -4.63
CA CYS A 37 -4.70 18.37 -5.78
C CYS A 37 -4.75 17.23 -6.79
N PHE A 38 -3.78 16.31 -6.75
CA PHE A 38 -3.64 15.20 -7.71
C PHE A 38 -3.98 13.84 -7.10
N ILE A 39 -4.32 13.82 -5.80
CA ILE A 39 -4.63 12.61 -5.05
C ILE A 39 -6.10 12.65 -4.65
N GLY A 40 -6.69 11.48 -4.49
CA GLY A 40 -8.07 11.32 -4.06
C GLY A 40 -8.38 9.83 -3.88
N GLU A 41 -9.65 9.48 -3.75
CA GLU A 41 -10.12 8.12 -3.49
C GLU A 41 -9.62 7.05 -4.48
N HIS A 42 -9.19 7.48 -5.68
CA HIS A 42 -8.63 6.60 -6.72
C HIS A 42 -7.15 6.25 -6.51
N VAL A 43 -6.49 6.84 -5.50
CA VAL A 43 -5.06 6.62 -5.23
C VAL A 43 -4.89 5.76 -3.98
N ILE A 44 -4.05 4.73 -4.07
CA ILE A 44 -3.61 3.90 -2.96
C ILE A 44 -2.15 4.23 -2.70
N LEU A 45 -1.86 4.76 -1.53
CA LEU A 45 -0.51 5.09 -1.06
C LEU A 45 -0.01 3.96 -0.16
N THR A 46 1.21 3.47 -0.37
CA THR A 46 1.76 2.34 0.39
C THR A 46 3.02 2.69 1.18
N PRO A 47 3.01 3.75 2.01
CA PRO A 47 4.19 4.17 2.73
C PRO A 47 4.62 3.17 3.81
N HIS A 48 5.93 2.94 3.94
CA HIS A 48 6.50 2.47 5.20
C HIS A 48 6.65 3.64 6.18
N ILE A 49 6.96 3.38 7.46
CA ILE A 49 7.01 4.43 8.50
C ILE A 49 7.93 5.59 8.13
N GLY A 50 9.11 5.31 7.54
CA GLY A 50 10.04 6.36 7.14
C GLY A 50 9.52 7.26 6.00
N GLU A 51 8.76 6.70 5.05
CA GLU A 51 8.06 7.45 4.01
C GLU A 51 6.91 8.26 4.60
N MET A 52 6.12 7.66 5.50
CA MET A 52 5.05 8.34 6.21
C MET A 52 5.60 9.53 7.03
N SER A 53 6.73 9.38 7.69
CA SER A 53 7.40 10.46 8.43
C SER A 53 7.69 11.67 7.53
N ARG A 54 8.17 11.42 6.31
CA ARG A 54 8.41 12.49 5.32
C ARG A 54 7.12 13.12 4.79
N LEU A 55 6.08 12.30 4.60
CA LEU A 55 4.79 12.75 4.07
C LEU A 55 4.02 13.63 5.06
N CYS A 56 4.01 13.27 6.35
CA CYS A 56 3.24 13.99 7.37
C CYS A 56 4.09 14.86 8.31
N GLY A 57 5.42 14.85 8.17
CA GLY A 57 6.32 15.64 9.00
C GLY A 57 6.40 15.21 10.47
N LYS A 58 5.90 14.03 10.81
CA LYS A 58 5.93 13.48 12.18
C LYS A 58 7.18 12.63 12.42
N GLU A 59 7.67 12.60 13.64
CA GLU A 59 8.76 11.71 14.06
C GLU A 59 8.33 10.24 14.00
N ILE A 60 9.27 9.36 13.63
CA ILE A 60 9.01 7.91 13.46
C ILE A 60 8.41 7.30 14.72
N GLY A 61 8.96 7.58 15.91
CA GLY A 61 8.44 7.03 17.16
C GLY A 61 6.97 7.40 17.42
N LYS A 62 6.59 8.64 17.14
CA LYS A 62 5.19 9.09 17.28
C LYS A 62 4.24 8.39 16.32
N ILE A 63 4.71 8.05 15.11
CA ILE A 63 3.93 7.28 14.14
C ILE A 63 3.73 5.85 14.64
N GLN A 64 4.79 5.22 15.18
CA GLN A 64 4.72 3.86 15.72
C GLN A 64 3.79 3.75 16.93
N ASP A 65 3.84 4.73 17.84
CA ASP A 65 2.96 4.77 19.01
C ASP A 65 1.47 4.92 18.65
N CYS A 66 1.16 5.52 17.49
CA CYS A 66 -0.22 5.82 17.05
C CYS A 66 -0.44 5.44 15.58
N LEU A 67 -0.03 4.21 15.17
CA LEU A 67 -0.02 3.77 13.79
C LEU A 67 -1.39 3.91 13.10
N ALA A 68 -2.44 3.36 13.72
CA ALA A 68 -3.81 3.38 13.19
C ALA A 68 -4.33 4.82 13.04
N GLN A 69 -4.13 5.65 14.08
CA GLN A 69 -4.56 7.05 14.02
C GLN A 69 -3.79 7.84 12.95
N THR A 70 -2.48 7.58 12.80
CA THR A 70 -1.67 8.26 11.77
C THR A 70 -2.14 7.88 10.36
N ALA A 71 -2.46 6.59 10.12
CA ALA A 71 -3.00 6.16 8.83
C ALA A 71 -4.35 6.81 8.53
N ALA A 72 -5.27 6.85 9.51
CA ALA A 72 -6.59 7.45 9.36
C ALA A 72 -6.53 8.97 9.13
N ASP A 73 -5.72 9.69 9.92
CA ASP A 73 -5.53 11.13 9.78
C ASP A 73 -4.98 11.47 8.39
N TYR A 74 -3.97 10.70 7.94
CA TYR A 74 -3.35 10.93 6.65
C TYR A 74 -4.29 10.60 5.48
N ALA A 75 -5.05 9.52 5.56
CA ALA A 75 -6.06 9.17 4.57
C ALA A 75 -7.14 10.26 4.47
N LYS A 76 -7.62 10.76 5.61
CA LYS A 76 -8.61 11.87 5.66
C LYS A 76 -8.04 13.16 5.08
N GLU A 77 -6.79 13.49 5.36
CA GLU A 77 -6.13 14.70 4.89
C GLU A 77 -5.86 14.66 3.38
N SER A 78 -5.44 13.50 2.86
CA SER A 78 -5.06 13.31 1.46
C SER A 78 -6.25 12.97 0.56
N GLY A 79 -7.35 12.45 1.11
CA GLY A 79 -8.45 11.88 0.34
C GLY A 79 -8.15 10.53 -0.30
N ALA A 80 -6.96 9.97 -0.09
CA ALA A 80 -6.49 8.71 -0.66
C ALA A 80 -6.64 7.54 0.32
N VAL A 81 -6.52 6.32 -0.19
CA VAL A 81 -6.33 5.14 0.66
C VAL A 81 -4.88 5.09 1.12
N CYS A 82 -4.67 4.98 2.42
CA CYS A 82 -3.36 4.85 3.05
C CYS A 82 -3.14 3.42 3.51
N VAL A 83 -2.09 2.77 2.99
CA VAL A 83 -1.57 1.47 3.43
C VAL A 83 -0.28 1.72 4.18
N LEU A 84 -0.36 1.98 5.47
CA LEU A 84 0.80 2.26 6.32
C LEU A 84 1.46 0.95 6.76
N LYS A 85 2.64 0.69 6.18
CA LYS A 85 3.42 -0.55 6.38
C LYS A 85 4.27 -0.47 7.64
N ASP A 86 4.08 -1.45 8.54
CA ASP A 86 4.94 -1.74 9.69
C ASP A 86 4.81 -3.23 10.03
N ALA A 87 5.23 -3.65 11.21
CA ALA A 87 5.00 -5.01 11.74
C ALA A 87 3.53 -5.44 11.62
N CYS A 88 2.62 -4.49 11.80
CA CYS A 88 1.19 -4.61 11.51
C CYS A 88 0.82 -3.55 10.49
N THR A 89 0.37 -3.93 9.30
CA THR A 89 -0.03 -2.96 8.27
C THR A 89 -1.45 -2.45 8.54
N VAL A 90 -1.61 -1.13 8.51
CA VAL A 90 -2.93 -0.47 8.63
C VAL A 90 -3.36 0.06 7.28
N VAL A 91 -4.56 -0.27 6.86
CA VAL A 91 -5.22 0.31 5.68
C VAL A 91 -6.33 1.23 6.17
N ALA A 92 -6.38 2.45 5.69
CA ALA A 92 -7.44 3.41 6.04
C ALA A 92 -7.84 4.23 4.81
N ASP A 93 -9.10 4.68 4.77
CA ASP A 93 -9.59 5.62 3.77
C ASP A 93 -10.06 6.95 4.39
N ALA A 94 -10.45 7.88 3.53
CA ALA A 94 -10.92 9.21 3.94
C ALA A 94 -12.33 9.19 4.58
N PHE A 95 -13.06 8.08 4.45
CA PHE A 95 -14.44 7.96 4.91
C PHE A 95 -14.56 7.33 6.30
N GLY A 96 -13.47 6.80 6.82
CA GLY A 96 -13.37 6.20 8.16
C GLY A 96 -13.33 4.68 8.15
N ASP A 97 -13.33 4.04 6.98
CA ASP A 97 -13.10 2.61 6.88
C ASP A 97 -11.63 2.29 7.20
N MET A 98 -11.42 1.28 8.05
CA MET A 98 -10.09 0.87 8.48
C MET A 98 -9.99 -0.65 8.55
N TYR A 99 -8.83 -1.17 8.13
CA TYR A 99 -8.46 -2.57 8.25
C TYR A 99 -7.07 -2.70 8.89
N LEU A 100 -6.97 -3.53 9.91
CA LEU A 100 -5.71 -3.91 10.54
C LEU A 100 -5.30 -5.30 10.06
N ASN A 101 -4.17 -5.39 9.36
CA ASN A 101 -3.67 -6.66 8.88
C ASN A 101 -2.89 -7.40 9.96
N ILE A 102 -3.29 -8.64 10.21
CA ILE A 102 -2.63 -9.54 11.18
C ILE A 102 -1.92 -10.73 10.50
N SER A 103 -1.97 -10.83 9.17
CA SER A 103 -1.20 -11.83 8.42
C SER A 103 0.20 -11.31 8.10
N GLY A 104 1.11 -12.23 7.86
CA GLY A 104 2.51 -11.93 7.60
C GLY A 104 3.41 -12.12 8.83
N ASN A 105 4.70 -12.08 8.60
CA ASN A 105 5.71 -12.34 9.62
C ASN A 105 6.95 -11.47 9.41
N ALA A 106 7.86 -11.48 10.40
CA ALA A 106 9.05 -10.64 10.41
C ALA A 106 10.03 -10.94 9.24
N GLY A 107 10.00 -12.13 8.64
CA GLY A 107 10.80 -12.48 7.47
C GLY A 107 10.43 -11.64 6.23
N MET A 108 9.21 -11.09 6.19
CA MET A 108 8.77 -10.22 5.09
C MET A 108 9.44 -8.84 5.08
N ALA A 109 10.21 -8.49 6.12
CA ALA A 109 11.07 -7.29 6.15
C ALA A 109 12.31 -7.50 5.27
N THR A 110 12.13 -7.90 4.03
CA THR A 110 13.17 -8.17 3.02
C THR A 110 13.05 -7.19 1.84
N ALA A 111 14.17 -6.93 1.17
CA ALA A 111 14.17 -6.04 0.00
C ALA A 111 13.25 -6.60 -1.11
N GLY A 112 12.45 -5.72 -1.71
CA GLY A 112 11.49 -6.07 -2.75
C GLY A 112 10.13 -6.56 -2.26
N SER A 113 9.92 -6.77 -0.95
CA SER A 113 8.61 -7.16 -0.40
C SER A 113 7.52 -6.10 -0.67
N GLY A 114 7.87 -4.82 -0.60
CA GLY A 114 6.97 -3.71 -0.96
C GLY A 114 6.59 -3.72 -2.45
N ASP A 115 7.57 -4.03 -3.33
CA ASP A 115 7.31 -4.15 -4.77
C ASP A 115 6.33 -5.30 -5.07
N VAL A 116 6.48 -6.43 -4.33
CA VAL A 116 5.52 -7.55 -4.42
C VAL A 116 4.12 -7.11 -4.00
N LEU A 117 3.99 -6.37 -2.89
CA LEU A 117 2.69 -5.83 -2.46
C LEU A 117 2.07 -4.93 -3.53
N SER A 118 2.85 -4.02 -4.11
CA SER A 118 2.38 -3.14 -5.19
C SER A 118 1.91 -3.94 -6.41
N GLY A 119 2.64 -5.02 -6.76
CA GLY A 119 2.25 -5.96 -7.81
C GLY A 119 0.97 -6.74 -7.48
N VAL A 120 0.80 -7.19 -6.24
CA VAL A 120 -0.42 -7.88 -5.77
C VAL A 120 -1.64 -6.96 -5.87
N LEU A 121 -1.52 -5.73 -5.40
CA LEU A 121 -2.59 -4.72 -5.48
C LEU A 121 -3.01 -4.48 -6.94
N ALA A 122 -2.03 -4.29 -7.83
CA ALA A 122 -2.29 -4.10 -9.26
C ALA A 122 -2.93 -5.33 -9.92
N GLY A 123 -2.45 -6.53 -9.59
CA GLY A 123 -2.99 -7.80 -10.09
C GLY A 123 -4.43 -8.02 -9.69
N ILE A 124 -4.75 -7.84 -8.40
CA ILE A 124 -6.12 -7.95 -7.88
C ILE A 124 -7.03 -6.93 -8.57
N GLN A 125 -6.59 -5.67 -8.73
CA GLN A 125 -7.34 -4.65 -9.46
C GLN A 125 -7.66 -5.09 -10.89
N CYS A 126 -6.69 -5.67 -11.60
CA CYS A 126 -6.91 -6.18 -12.96
C CYS A 126 -7.91 -7.35 -12.99
N MET A 127 -7.84 -8.27 -12.03
CA MET A 127 -8.79 -9.39 -11.91
C MET A 127 -10.23 -8.89 -11.71
N TYR A 128 -10.43 -7.88 -10.86
CA TYR A 128 -11.74 -7.31 -10.63
C TYR A 128 -12.29 -6.55 -11.83
N LEU A 129 -11.44 -5.79 -12.53
CA LEU A 129 -11.81 -5.12 -13.76
C LEU A 129 -12.23 -6.13 -14.85
N ALA A 130 -11.49 -7.23 -14.99
CA ALA A 130 -11.81 -8.30 -15.94
C ALA A 130 -13.13 -9.02 -15.59
N ALA A 131 -13.48 -9.09 -14.30
CA ALA A 131 -14.75 -9.68 -13.84
C ALA A 131 -15.93 -8.67 -13.84
N GLU A 132 -15.73 -7.48 -14.39
CA GLU A 132 -16.72 -6.37 -14.38
C GLU A 132 -17.23 -5.98 -12.97
N LYS A 133 -16.44 -6.32 -11.95
CA LYS A 133 -16.75 -6.00 -10.55
C LYS A 133 -16.09 -4.67 -10.16
N LYS A 134 -16.81 -3.88 -9.37
CA LYS A 134 -16.28 -2.66 -8.77
C LYS A 134 -16.06 -2.90 -7.27
N PHE A 135 -14.84 -2.62 -6.83
CA PHE A 135 -14.52 -2.57 -5.40
C PHE A 135 -14.13 -1.16 -5.00
N SER A 136 -14.43 -0.82 -3.76
CA SER A 136 -13.85 0.37 -3.15
C SER A 136 -12.33 0.17 -3.04
N PRO A 137 -11.52 1.21 -3.32
CA PRO A 137 -10.05 1.09 -3.23
C PRO A 137 -9.54 0.64 -1.86
N VAL A 138 -10.26 0.95 -0.76
CA VAL A 138 -9.90 0.47 0.58
C VAL A 138 -10.05 -1.04 0.72
N ILE A 139 -11.13 -1.62 0.17
CA ILE A 139 -11.34 -3.09 0.16
C ILE A 139 -10.27 -3.77 -0.70
N LEU A 140 -9.96 -3.20 -1.85
CA LEU A 140 -8.86 -3.69 -2.70
C LEU A 140 -7.53 -3.70 -1.94
N ALA A 141 -7.22 -2.59 -1.26
CA ALA A 141 -5.99 -2.45 -0.49
C ALA A 141 -5.93 -3.46 0.67
N ALA A 142 -7.03 -3.61 1.43
CA ALA A 142 -7.13 -4.57 2.52
C ALA A 142 -6.94 -6.01 2.03
N LEU A 143 -7.61 -6.38 0.93
CA LEU A 143 -7.46 -7.71 0.33
C LEU A 143 -6.02 -7.96 -0.16
N GLY A 144 -5.40 -6.98 -0.83
CA GLY A 144 -4.03 -7.10 -1.31
C GLY A 144 -3.01 -7.27 -0.18
N VAL A 145 -3.16 -6.50 0.90
CA VAL A 145 -2.31 -6.62 2.09
C VAL A 145 -2.49 -7.99 2.75
N TYR A 146 -3.73 -8.47 2.88
CA TYR A 146 -4.04 -9.78 3.44
C TYR A 146 -3.43 -10.93 2.60
N VAL A 147 -3.66 -10.92 1.29
CA VAL A 147 -3.09 -11.92 0.35
C VAL A 147 -1.56 -11.93 0.40
N HIS A 148 -0.94 -10.75 0.39
CA HIS A 148 0.51 -10.61 0.50
C HIS A 148 1.04 -11.20 1.81
N GLY A 149 0.37 -10.91 2.94
CA GLY A 149 0.73 -11.44 4.25
C GLY A 149 0.61 -12.97 4.31
N LEU A 150 -0.50 -13.54 3.84
CA LEU A 150 -0.69 -15.00 3.80
C LEU A 150 0.36 -15.70 2.93
N ALA A 151 0.71 -15.12 1.76
CA ALA A 151 1.76 -15.67 0.93
C ALA A 151 3.12 -15.64 1.64
N GLY A 152 3.39 -14.59 2.43
CA GLY A 152 4.57 -14.51 3.28
C GLY A 152 4.57 -15.55 4.40
N ASP A 153 3.42 -15.87 4.99
CA ASP A 153 3.31 -16.90 6.03
C ASP A 153 3.59 -18.29 5.47
N LEU A 154 3.01 -18.64 4.32
CA LEU A 154 3.31 -19.89 3.62
C LEU A 154 4.79 -19.98 3.19
N ALA A 155 5.37 -18.88 2.73
CA ALA A 155 6.79 -18.84 2.42
C ALA A 155 7.65 -19.10 3.66
N ALA A 156 7.28 -18.54 4.82
CA ALA A 156 8.01 -18.74 6.07
C ALA A 156 7.97 -20.21 6.56
N GLU A 157 6.86 -20.91 6.33
CA GLU A 157 6.76 -22.36 6.63
C GLU A 157 7.73 -23.19 5.80
N THR A 158 8.03 -22.76 4.57
CA THR A 158 8.87 -23.51 3.62
C THR A 158 10.35 -23.15 3.72
N VAL A 159 10.70 -21.85 3.69
CA VAL A 159 12.10 -21.38 3.65
C VAL A 159 12.57 -20.79 4.98
N GLY A 160 11.69 -20.70 5.97
CA GLY A 160 11.94 -20.03 7.24
C GLY A 160 11.99 -18.50 7.09
N GLN A 161 11.72 -17.78 8.18
CA GLN A 161 11.73 -16.31 8.16
C GLN A 161 13.09 -15.71 7.78
N ARG A 162 14.21 -16.37 8.18
CA ARG A 162 15.57 -15.90 7.89
C ARG A 162 15.99 -16.09 6.44
N GLY A 163 15.41 -17.07 5.75
CA GLY A 163 15.69 -17.37 4.34
C GLY A 163 14.72 -16.69 3.38
N MET A 164 13.80 -15.89 3.90
CA MET A 164 12.76 -15.29 3.08
C MET A 164 13.30 -14.24 2.12
N THR A 165 12.82 -14.30 0.89
CA THR A 165 13.07 -13.33 -0.17
C THR A 165 11.74 -12.88 -0.79
N ALA A 166 11.73 -11.75 -1.48
CA ALA A 166 10.56 -11.30 -2.25
C ALA A 166 10.11 -12.38 -3.27
N GLY A 167 11.06 -13.07 -3.90
CA GLY A 167 10.77 -14.18 -4.82
C GLY A 167 10.05 -15.35 -4.14
N ALA A 168 10.41 -15.68 -2.89
CA ALA A 168 9.71 -16.70 -2.12
C ALA A 168 8.23 -16.33 -1.90
N ILE A 169 7.94 -15.08 -1.54
CA ILE A 169 6.55 -14.59 -1.37
C ILE A 169 5.76 -14.77 -2.67
N ILE A 170 6.35 -14.38 -3.82
CA ILE A 170 5.70 -14.51 -5.14
C ILE A 170 5.33 -15.98 -5.44
N CYS A 171 6.18 -16.92 -5.11
CA CYS A 171 5.95 -18.34 -5.39
C CYS A 171 4.68 -18.90 -4.71
N PHE A 172 4.25 -18.33 -3.58
CA PHE A 172 3.07 -18.78 -2.85
C PHE A 172 1.79 -18.01 -3.17
N LEU A 173 1.85 -16.91 -3.94
CA LEU A 173 0.65 -16.18 -4.37
C LEU A 173 -0.37 -17.06 -5.11
N PRO A 174 0.01 -17.99 -6.02
CA PRO A 174 -0.95 -18.85 -6.70
C PRO A 174 -1.74 -19.76 -5.76
N GLU A 175 -1.21 -20.10 -4.60
CA GLU A 175 -1.92 -20.93 -3.61
C GLU A 175 -3.02 -20.16 -2.88
N ILE A 176 -2.82 -18.87 -2.66
CA ILE A 176 -3.79 -18.00 -1.99
C ILE A 176 -4.88 -17.52 -2.95
N LEU A 177 -4.56 -17.38 -4.24
CA LEU A 177 -5.47 -16.80 -5.26
C LEU A 177 -6.28 -17.86 -6.03
N ARG A 178 -6.32 -19.09 -5.54
CA ARG A 178 -7.12 -20.19 -6.12
C ARG A 178 -8.61 -19.97 -6.06
#